data_3fc29903d1e90562f7bbd4a17bb634d5
#
_entry.id   3fc29903d1e90562f7bbd4a17bb634d5
#
_cell.length_a   1.000
_cell.length_b   1.000
_cell.length_c   1.000
_cell.angle_alpha   90.00
_cell.angle_beta   90.00
_cell.angle_gamma   90.00
#
_symmetry.space_group_name_H-M   'P 1'
#
loop_
_entity.id
_entity.type
_entity.pdbx_description
1 polymer ?
#
loop_
_entity_poly.entity_id
_entity_poly.type
_entity_poly.pdbx_seq_one_letter_code
_entity_poly.pdbx_strand_id
1 'polypeptide(L)'
;MARDLLAGKADAFDRFVEVFRSKIFQYALMMCGHREDAEEVAQDTLFKVFENFDQLREPERVRAWVFRIARNACYMKRRKSVFAPAQELSLEDFLPHSEQDGGRRRLEIADWSALPDDQVLRSELRDVIHRAIQELPEIYRAAILLRDVEELSTDEAAEVLDISPESVKTRLHRARLAVRQKLDGYLRGVQRGATGN
;
A
#
# COMPACT_ATOMS: atom_id res chain seq x y z
N MET A 1 -13.66 -10.80 -17.19
CA MET A 1 -13.30 -9.38 -17.40
C MET A 1 -12.06 -9.22 -18.28
N ALA A 2 -10.82 -9.58 -17.85
CA ALA A 2 -9.64 -9.43 -18.70
C ALA A 2 -9.72 -10.21 -20.02
N ARG A 3 -10.25 -11.45 -20.00
CA ARG A 3 -10.53 -12.23 -21.21
C ARG A 3 -11.57 -11.59 -22.13
N ASP A 4 -12.56 -10.91 -21.55
CA ASP A 4 -13.60 -10.23 -22.33
C ASP A 4 -13.04 -8.99 -23.03
N LEU A 5 -12.09 -8.29 -22.37
CA LEU A 5 -11.36 -7.18 -22.97
C LEU A 5 -10.51 -7.66 -24.16
N LEU A 6 -9.72 -8.71 -23.97
CA LEU A 6 -8.92 -9.31 -25.05
C LEU A 6 -9.79 -9.85 -26.21
N ALA A 7 -11.03 -10.25 -25.92
CA ALA A 7 -12.00 -10.67 -26.92
C ALA A 7 -12.74 -9.48 -27.60
N GLY A 8 -12.40 -8.23 -27.26
CA GLY A 8 -13.00 -7.04 -27.86
C GLY A 8 -14.49 -6.84 -27.57
N LYS A 9 -15.01 -7.38 -26.44
CA LYS A 9 -16.41 -7.20 -26.06
C LYS A 9 -16.69 -5.74 -25.72
N ALA A 10 -17.77 -5.17 -26.26
CA ALA A 10 -18.10 -3.74 -26.21
C ALA A 10 -18.02 -3.13 -24.80
N ASP A 11 -18.63 -3.78 -23.79
CA ASP A 11 -18.70 -3.19 -22.43
C ASP A 11 -17.55 -3.64 -21.51
N ALA A 12 -16.56 -4.36 -22.04
CA ALA A 12 -15.53 -4.97 -21.21
C ALA A 12 -14.59 -3.92 -20.60
N PHE A 13 -14.34 -2.85 -21.33
CA PHE A 13 -13.49 -1.75 -20.83
C PHE A 13 -14.19 -0.94 -19.75
N ASP A 14 -15.46 -0.62 -19.91
CA ASP A 14 -16.24 0.11 -18.89
C ASP A 14 -16.28 -0.67 -17.57
N ARG A 15 -16.55 -1.98 -17.62
CA ARG A 15 -16.47 -2.86 -16.44
C ARG A 15 -15.07 -2.90 -15.82
N PHE A 16 -14.04 -2.85 -16.65
CA PHE A 16 -12.66 -2.77 -16.17
C PHE A 16 -12.42 -1.47 -15.41
N VAL A 17 -12.81 -0.33 -15.99
CA VAL A 17 -12.69 0.99 -15.36
C VAL A 17 -13.44 1.03 -14.04
N GLU A 18 -14.68 0.53 -13.98
CA GLU A 18 -15.46 0.46 -12.74
C GLU A 18 -14.72 -0.27 -11.61
N VAL A 19 -14.07 -1.40 -11.93
CA VAL A 19 -13.35 -2.21 -10.94
C VAL A 19 -12.03 -1.59 -10.52
N PHE A 20 -11.28 -1.03 -11.46
CA PHE A 20 -9.90 -0.62 -11.20
C PHE A 20 -9.73 0.86 -10.85
N ARG A 21 -10.63 1.75 -11.29
CA ARG A 21 -10.49 3.19 -11.06
C ARG A 21 -10.28 3.55 -9.60
N SER A 22 -11.14 3.06 -8.72
CA SER A 22 -11.05 3.35 -7.28
C SER A 22 -9.80 2.75 -6.65
N LYS A 23 -9.43 1.53 -7.04
CA LYS A 23 -8.24 0.83 -6.54
C LYS A 23 -6.95 1.52 -6.95
N ILE A 24 -6.83 1.89 -8.22
CA ILE A 24 -5.67 2.62 -8.73
C ILE A 24 -5.56 3.97 -8.05
N PHE A 25 -6.68 4.70 -7.91
CA PHE A 25 -6.70 5.99 -7.22
C PHE A 25 -6.26 5.86 -5.76
N GLN A 26 -6.80 4.89 -5.02
CA GLN A 26 -6.42 4.67 -3.62
C GLN A 26 -4.95 4.28 -3.46
N TYR A 27 -4.46 3.37 -4.31
CA TYR A 27 -3.04 3.03 -4.36
C TYR A 27 -2.18 4.27 -4.62
N ALA A 28 -2.53 5.06 -5.64
CA ALA A 28 -1.81 6.27 -5.99
C ALA A 28 -1.85 7.31 -4.85
N LEU A 29 -3.00 7.50 -4.18
CA LEU A 29 -3.14 8.41 -3.05
C LEU A 29 -2.23 8.01 -1.89
N MET A 30 -2.18 6.71 -1.58
CA MET A 30 -1.31 6.19 -0.52
C MET A 30 0.17 6.29 -0.89
N MET A 31 0.53 6.13 -2.17
CA MET A 31 1.91 6.26 -2.64
C MET A 31 2.37 7.71 -2.76
N CYS A 32 1.57 8.59 -3.32
CA CYS A 32 1.94 9.98 -3.61
C CYS A 32 1.70 10.93 -2.42
N GLY A 33 0.68 10.64 -1.59
CA GLY A 33 0.32 11.47 -0.43
C GLY A 33 -0.56 12.69 -0.78
N HIS A 34 -0.70 13.05 -2.06
CA HIS A 34 -1.48 14.20 -2.52
C HIS A 34 -2.57 13.76 -3.49
N ARG A 35 -3.77 14.32 -3.30
CA ARG A 35 -4.95 13.94 -4.08
C ARG A 35 -4.81 14.25 -5.58
N GLU A 36 -4.29 15.42 -5.89
CA GLU A 36 -4.10 15.87 -7.29
C GLU A 36 -3.14 14.95 -8.04
N ASP A 37 -2.02 14.59 -7.41
CA ASP A 37 -1.07 13.63 -7.98
C ASP A 37 -1.69 12.24 -8.15
N ALA A 38 -2.53 11.82 -7.21
CA ALA A 38 -3.22 10.54 -7.28
C ALA A 38 -4.26 10.49 -8.42
N GLU A 39 -4.98 11.59 -8.64
CA GLU A 39 -5.94 11.70 -9.74
C GLU A 39 -5.24 11.65 -11.10
N GLU A 40 -4.13 12.36 -11.26
CA GLU A 40 -3.31 12.33 -12.48
C GLU A 40 -2.72 10.93 -12.73
N VAL A 41 -2.13 10.33 -11.70
CA VAL A 41 -1.58 8.96 -11.80
C VAL A 41 -2.67 7.95 -12.16
N ALA A 42 -3.87 8.08 -11.58
CA ALA A 42 -4.97 7.17 -11.88
C ALA A 42 -5.44 7.31 -13.35
N GLN A 43 -5.55 8.54 -13.86
CA GLN A 43 -5.88 8.80 -15.24
C GLN A 43 -4.81 8.26 -16.20
N ASP A 44 -3.54 8.59 -15.95
CA ASP A 44 -2.41 8.11 -16.74
C ASP A 44 -2.35 6.58 -16.77
N THR A 45 -2.62 5.94 -15.64
CA THR A 45 -2.61 4.48 -15.54
C THR A 45 -3.72 3.87 -16.39
N LEU A 46 -4.95 4.36 -16.27
CA LEU A 46 -6.08 3.87 -17.08
C LEU A 46 -5.86 4.10 -18.57
N PHE A 47 -5.32 5.26 -18.93
CA PHE A 47 -4.97 5.56 -20.31
C PHE A 47 -3.93 4.60 -20.87
N LYS A 48 -2.83 4.36 -20.14
CA LYS A 48 -1.80 3.39 -20.53
C LYS A 48 -2.32 1.95 -20.60
N VAL A 49 -3.23 1.58 -19.69
CA VAL A 49 -3.91 0.29 -19.76
C VAL A 49 -4.69 0.17 -21.07
N PHE A 50 -5.46 1.22 -21.43
CA PHE A 50 -6.23 1.24 -22.67
C PHE A 50 -5.33 1.12 -23.91
N GLU A 51 -4.25 1.90 -23.97
CA GLU A 51 -3.34 1.88 -25.11
C GLU A 51 -2.56 0.58 -25.28
N ASN A 52 -2.29 -0.13 -24.19
CA ASN A 52 -1.39 -1.29 -24.20
C ASN A 52 -2.08 -2.59 -23.80
N PHE A 53 -3.40 -2.64 -23.87
CA PHE A 53 -4.15 -3.79 -23.41
C PHE A 53 -3.84 -5.05 -24.21
N ASP A 54 -3.51 -4.91 -25.49
CA ASP A 54 -3.07 -5.97 -26.41
C ASP A 54 -1.76 -6.65 -25.97
N GLN A 55 -0.96 -5.98 -25.15
CA GLN A 55 0.28 -6.53 -24.58
C GLN A 55 0.04 -7.46 -23.39
N LEU A 56 -1.19 -7.51 -22.85
CA LEU A 56 -1.54 -8.40 -21.76
C LEU A 56 -1.64 -9.85 -22.26
N ARG A 57 -0.58 -10.63 -22.09
CA ARG A 57 -0.52 -12.03 -22.54
C ARG A 57 -1.30 -13.00 -21.65
N GLU A 58 -1.32 -12.73 -20.35
CA GLU A 58 -1.91 -13.58 -19.31
C GLU A 58 -3.06 -12.84 -18.61
N PRO A 59 -4.34 -13.09 -18.98
CA PRO A 59 -5.51 -12.41 -18.41
C PRO A 59 -5.61 -12.55 -16.89
N GLU A 60 -5.07 -13.61 -16.33
CA GLU A 60 -5.05 -13.92 -14.91
C GLU A 60 -4.16 -12.93 -14.13
N ARG A 61 -3.13 -12.38 -14.79
CA ARG A 61 -2.18 -11.41 -14.21
C ARG A 61 -2.56 -9.96 -14.44
N VAL A 62 -3.79 -9.70 -14.89
CA VAL A 62 -4.24 -8.32 -15.16
C VAL A 62 -4.04 -7.39 -13.96
N ARG A 63 -4.24 -7.88 -12.73
CA ARG A 63 -4.04 -7.07 -11.52
C ARG A 63 -2.58 -6.65 -11.37
N ALA A 64 -1.65 -7.59 -11.40
CA ALA A 64 -0.22 -7.30 -11.30
C ALA A 64 0.23 -6.35 -12.43
N TRP A 65 -0.23 -6.59 -13.65
CA TRP A 65 0.09 -5.74 -14.80
C TRP A 65 -0.40 -4.30 -14.62
N VAL A 66 -1.65 -4.09 -14.16
CA VAL A 66 -2.21 -2.76 -13.88
C VAL A 66 -1.43 -2.06 -12.77
N PHE A 67 -1.15 -2.74 -11.65
CA PHE A 67 -0.41 -2.14 -10.54
C PHE A 67 1.06 -1.87 -10.87
N ARG A 68 1.66 -2.61 -11.81
CA ARG A 68 2.98 -2.27 -12.34
C ARG A 68 2.97 -0.94 -13.11
N ILE A 69 1.94 -0.70 -13.93
CA ILE A 69 1.76 0.58 -14.61
C ILE A 69 1.54 1.71 -13.59
N ALA A 70 0.64 1.52 -12.62
CA ALA A 70 0.35 2.50 -11.58
C ALA A 70 1.59 2.84 -10.73
N ARG A 71 2.35 1.82 -10.29
CA ARG A 71 3.60 2.00 -9.55
C ARG A 71 4.61 2.82 -10.34
N ASN A 72 4.79 2.51 -11.63
CA ASN A 72 5.73 3.25 -12.48
C ASN A 72 5.28 4.70 -12.68
N ALA A 73 3.97 4.96 -12.82
CA ALA A 73 3.43 6.32 -12.90
C ALA A 73 3.68 7.10 -11.60
N CYS A 74 3.40 6.50 -10.42
CA CYS A 74 3.73 7.10 -9.11
C CYS A 74 5.21 7.43 -8.98
N TYR A 75 6.08 6.49 -9.35
CA TYR A 75 7.54 6.69 -9.28
C TYR A 75 8.00 7.85 -10.17
N MET A 76 7.51 7.92 -11.41
CA MET A 76 7.84 9.02 -12.32
C MET A 76 7.31 10.36 -11.83
N LYS A 77 6.11 10.39 -11.23
CA LYS A 77 5.53 11.60 -10.66
C LYS A 77 6.38 12.11 -9.49
N ARG A 78 6.77 11.24 -8.57
CA ARG A 78 7.61 11.59 -7.42
C ARG A 78 9.00 12.08 -7.82
N ARG A 79 9.64 11.46 -8.83
CA ARG A 79 10.93 11.96 -9.34
C ARG A 79 10.87 13.39 -9.88
N LYS A 80 9.71 13.80 -10.39
CA LYS A 80 9.49 15.17 -10.90
C LYS A 80 9.03 16.13 -9.80
N SER A 81 8.59 15.63 -8.66
CA SER A 81 8.10 16.47 -7.57
C SER A 81 9.25 17.18 -6.86
N VAL A 82 9.11 18.50 -6.71
CA VAL A 82 10.02 19.34 -5.91
C VAL A 82 9.96 18.98 -4.41
N PHE A 83 8.89 18.31 -3.99
CA PHE A 83 8.63 17.87 -2.61
C PHE A 83 9.11 16.45 -2.33
N ALA A 84 9.75 15.78 -3.29
CA ALA A 84 10.34 14.47 -3.01
C ALA A 84 11.42 14.63 -1.93
N PRO A 85 11.37 13.85 -0.84
CA PRO A 85 12.39 13.93 0.19
C PRO A 85 13.77 13.64 -0.41
N ALA A 86 14.73 14.50 -0.16
CA ALA A 86 16.09 14.42 -0.70
C ALA A 86 16.88 13.23 -0.12
N GLN A 87 16.38 12.57 0.91
CA GLN A 87 16.99 11.39 1.54
C GLN A 87 15.96 10.27 1.61
N GLU A 88 16.34 9.08 1.15
CA GLU A 88 15.66 7.84 1.53
C GLU A 88 15.88 7.66 3.05
N LEU A 89 14.80 7.81 3.81
CA LEU A 89 14.83 7.52 5.24
C LEU A 89 15.29 6.07 5.44
N SER A 90 16.32 5.89 6.27
CA SER A 90 16.76 4.53 6.60
C SER A 90 15.66 3.82 7.38
N LEU A 91 15.48 2.53 7.12
CA LEU A 91 14.52 1.75 7.91
C LEU A 91 14.94 1.65 9.38
N GLU A 92 16.21 1.77 9.66
CA GLU A 92 16.75 1.75 11.03
C GLU A 92 16.15 2.87 11.88
N ASP A 93 15.74 4.00 11.28
CA ASP A 93 15.03 5.09 11.96
C ASP A 93 13.58 4.71 12.34
N PHE A 94 13.01 3.67 11.72
CA PHE A 94 11.62 3.22 11.94
C PHE A 94 11.51 1.92 12.72
N LEU A 95 12.59 1.16 12.81
CA LEU A 95 12.61 -0.04 13.64
C LEU A 95 13.04 0.35 15.05
N PRO A 96 12.47 -0.32 16.09
CA PRO A 96 13.01 -0.18 17.41
C PRO A 96 14.49 -0.51 17.31
N HIS A 97 15.34 0.38 17.79
CA HIS A 97 16.71 0.05 18.08
C HIS A 97 16.63 -1.15 19.01
N SER A 98 16.92 -2.33 18.49
CA SER A 98 17.18 -3.47 19.34
C SER A 98 18.45 -3.08 20.10
N GLU A 99 18.27 -2.45 21.25
CA GLU A 99 19.32 -2.43 22.24
C GLU A 99 19.82 -3.86 22.32
N GLN A 100 21.12 -4.02 22.26
CA GLN A 100 21.87 -5.27 22.33
C GLN A 100 21.63 -5.97 23.67
N ASP A 101 20.38 -6.21 23.99
CA ASP A 101 20.02 -7.03 25.13
C ASP A 101 19.30 -8.26 24.59
N GLY A 102 19.95 -9.43 24.77
CA GLY A 102 19.56 -10.72 24.22
C GLY A 102 18.23 -11.30 24.71
N GLY A 103 17.28 -10.44 25.00
CA GLY A 103 15.90 -10.77 25.31
C GLY A 103 15.02 -10.59 24.08
N ARG A 104 14.55 -11.71 23.53
CA ARG A 104 13.33 -11.73 22.72
C ARG A 104 12.21 -11.07 23.54
N ARG A 105 12.09 -9.74 23.52
CA ARG A 105 10.83 -9.11 23.90
C ARG A 105 9.79 -9.68 22.94
N ARG A 106 9.05 -10.67 23.40
CA ARG A 106 7.73 -10.97 22.85
C ARG A 106 7.01 -9.64 22.83
N LEU A 107 6.82 -9.07 21.64
CA LEU A 107 5.88 -8.00 21.46
C LEU A 107 4.54 -8.55 21.97
N GLU A 108 4.16 -8.17 23.18
CA GLU A 108 2.82 -8.45 23.68
C GLU A 108 1.86 -7.86 22.68
N ILE A 109 1.18 -8.77 21.99
CA ILE A 109 0.16 -8.41 21.00
C ILE A 109 -0.97 -7.81 21.83
N ALA A 110 -1.21 -6.51 21.69
CA ALA A 110 -2.44 -5.92 22.20
C ALA A 110 -3.62 -6.74 21.67
N ASP A 111 -4.52 -7.11 22.56
CA ASP A 111 -5.68 -7.93 22.20
C ASP A 111 -6.61 -7.08 21.31
N TRP A 112 -6.61 -7.39 20.04
CA TRP A 112 -7.41 -6.69 19.03
C TRP A 112 -8.90 -7.09 19.07
N SER A 113 -9.27 -8.11 19.90
CA SER A 113 -10.65 -8.55 20.06
C SER A 113 -11.50 -7.55 20.83
N ALA A 114 -10.86 -6.61 21.53
CA ALA A 114 -11.54 -5.57 22.33
C ALA A 114 -11.68 -4.22 21.59
N LEU A 115 -11.58 -4.20 20.25
CA LEU A 115 -11.84 -2.98 19.49
C LEU A 115 -13.32 -2.60 19.66
N PRO A 116 -13.61 -1.38 20.12
CA PRO A 116 -14.98 -0.93 20.31
C PRO A 116 -15.76 -0.95 19.00
N ASP A 117 -17.05 -1.27 19.10
CA ASP A 117 -17.97 -1.31 17.96
C ASP A 117 -18.36 0.09 17.45
N ASP A 118 -17.75 1.13 18.00
CA ASP A 118 -18.01 2.53 17.71
C ASP A 118 -17.45 2.91 16.33
N GLN A 119 -18.32 3.46 15.48
CA GLN A 119 -17.96 3.91 14.12
C GLN A 119 -16.92 5.04 14.16
N VAL A 120 -16.91 5.88 15.18
CA VAL A 120 -15.94 6.98 15.33
C VAL A 120 -14.54 6.42 15.56
N LEU A 121 -14.40 5.49 16.48
CA LEU A 121 -13.11 4.82 16.75
C LEU A 121 -12.60 4.03 15.55
N ARG A 122 -13.50 3.46 14.74
CA ARG A 122 -13.11 2.80 13.48
C ARG A 122 -12.59 3.80 12.45
N SER A 123 -13.16 5.01 12.37
CA SER A 123 -12.68 6.04 11.45
C SER A 123 -11.31 6.58 11.89
N GLU A 124 -11.15 6.86 13.18
CA GLU A 124 -9.87 7.30 13.74
C GLU A 124 -8.76 6.27 13.57
N LEU A 125 -9.05 4.99 13.82
CA LEU A 125 -8.11 3.90 13.59
C LEU A 125 -7.70 3.80 12.13
N ARG A 126 -8.65 3.98 11.20
CA ARG A 126 -8.35 4.00 9.75
C ARG A 126 -7.39 5.13 9.41
N ASP A 127 -7.61 6.33 9.96
CA ASP A 127 -6.75 7.49 9.74
C ASP A 127 -5.34 7.27 10.34
N VAL A 128 -5.24 6.60 11.49
CA VAL A 128 -3.96 6.22 12.08
C VAL A 128 -3.22 5.22 11.21
N ILE A 129 -3.92 4.21 10.70
CA ILE A 129 -3.34 3.22 9.77
C ILE A 129 -2.85 3.91 8.49
N HIS A 130 -3.66 4.78 7.88
CA HIS A 130 -3.29 5.52 6.69
C HIS A 130 -2.03 6.35 6.91
N ARG A 131 -1.97 7.13 7.99
CA ARG A 131 -0.79 7.91 8.34
C ARG A 131 0.43 7.04 8.58
N ALA A 132 0.27 5.96 9.33
CA ALA A 132 1.37 5.02 9.59
C ALA A 132 1.95 4.41 8.30
N ILE A 133 1.10 4.09 7.32
CA ILE A 133 1.54 3.58 6.01
C ILE A 133 2.21 4.71 5.20
N GLN A 134 1.66 5.93 5.21
CA GLN A 134 2.23 7.06 4.47
C GLN A 134 3.60 7.50 5.00
N GLU A 135 3.87 7.31 6.28
CA GLU A 135 5.16 7.59 6.90
C GLU A 135 6.24 6.55 6.55
N LEU A 136 5.87 5.38 6.05
CA LEU A 136 6.85 4.37 5.63
C LEU A 136 7.70 4.88 4.45
N PRO A 137 8.99 4.53 4.40
CA PRO A 137 9.78 4.68 3.18
C PRO A 137 9.10 3.98 2.00
N GLU A 138 9.25 4.55 0.80
CA GLU A 138 8.52 4.15 -0.41
C GLU A 138 8.58 2.64 -0.70
N ILE A 139 9.76 2.05 -0.55
CA ILE A 139 9.98 0.62 -0.84
C ILE A 139 9.18 -0.31 0.08
N TYR A 140 8.94 0.09 1.33
CA TYR A 140 8.15 -0.66 2.30
C TYR A 140 6.66 -0.37 2.14
N ARG A 141 6.32 0.90 1.85
CA ARG A 141 4.96 1.33 1.56
C ARG A 141 4.40 0.60 0.34
N ALA A 142 5.17 0.51 -0.75
CA ALA A 142 4.76 -0.23 -1.93
C ALA A 142 4.50 -1.72 -1.64
N ALA A 143 5.36 -2.36 -0.82
CA ALA A 143 5.20 -3.76 -0.48
C ALA A 143 3.92 -4.03 0.34
N ILE A 144 3.62 -3.21 1.36
CA ILE A 144 2.43 -3.40 2.19
C ILE A 144 1.14 -3.07 1.40
N LEU A 145 1.15 -2.05 0.56
CA LEU A 145 0.00 -1.70 -0.28
C LEU A 145 -0.34 -2.83 -1.26
N LEU A 146 0.64 -3.37 -1.96
CA LEU A 146 0.40 -4.45 -2.93
C LEU A 146 -0.05 -5.75 -2.26
N ARG A 147 0.51 -6.08 -1.09
CA ARG A 147 0.25 -7.35 -0.40
C ARG A 147 -0.97 -7.33 0.51
N ASP A 148 -1.13 -6.28 1.32
CA ASP A 148 -2.13 -6.25 2.39
C ASP A 148 -3.37 -5.44 2.02
N VAL A 149 -3.25 -4.47 1.09
CA VAL A 149 -4.39 -3.67 0.64
C VAL A 149 -4.94 -4.22 -0.68
N GLU A 150 -4.05 -4.48 -1.66
CA GLU A 150 -4.46 -4.97 -2.97
C GLU A 150 -4.45 -6.50 -3.08
N GLU A 151 -4.04 -7.21 -2.04
CA GLU A 151 -4.09 -8.67 -1.93
C GLU A 151 -3.39 -9.42 -3.09
N LEU A 152 -2.37 -8.82 -3.70
CA LEU A 152 -1.56 -9.53 -4.69
C LEU A 152 -0.78 -10.66 -4.00
N SER A 153 -0.53 -11.76 -4.71
CA SER A 153 0.37 -12.80 -4.23
C SER A 153 1.81 -12.28 -4.08
N THR A 154 2.67 -13.00 -3.37
CA THR A 154 4.07 -12.60 -3.23
C THR A 154 4.77 -12.52 -4.57
N ASP A 155 4.48 -13.47 -5.48
CA ASP A 155 5.07 -13.51 -6.81
C ASP A 155 4.57 -12.38 -7.70
N GLU A 156 3.27 -12.06 -7.66
CA GLU A 156 2.72 -10.90 -8.36
C GLU A 156 3.31 -9.58 -7.84
N ALA A 157 3.44 -9.43 -6.53
CA ALA A 157 4.06 -8.24 -5.93
C ALA A 157 5.56 -8.14 -6.28
N ALA A 158 6.27 -9.26 -6.37
CA ALA A 158 7.66 -9.33 -6.81
C ALA A 158 7.79 -8.86 -8.28
N GLU A 159 6.89 -9.31 -9.14
CA GLU A 159 6.83 -8.86 -10.54
C GLU A 159 6.53 -7.36 -10.65
N VAL A 160 5.55 -6.85 -9.87
CA VAL A 160 5.22 -5.40 -9.85
C VAL A 160 6.40 -4.56 -9.38
N LEU A 161 7.11 -5.01 -8.35
CA LEU A 161 8.21 -4.26 -7.72
C LEU A 161 9.57 -4.48 -8.41
N ASP A 162 9.66 -5.44 -9.34
CA ASP A 162 10.90 -5.85 -10.00
C ASP A 162 11.99 -6.27 -8.99
N ILE A 163 11.62 -7.15 -8.05
CA ILE A 163 12.49 -7.69 -6.99
C ILE A 163 12.19 -9.18 -6.76
N SER A 164 13.05 -9.86 -6.00
CA SER A 164 12.80 -11.26 -5.63
C SER A 164 11.62 -11.42 -4.66
N PRO A 165 10.91 -12.56 -4.68
CA PRO A 165 9.86 -12.87 -3.71
C PRO A 165 10.34 -12.79 -2.24
N GLU A 166 11.59 -13.18 -1.98
CA GLU A 166 12.22 -13.08 -0.65
C GLU A 166 12.37 -11.62 -0.21
N SER A 167 12.73 -10.73 -1.15
CA SER A 167 12.80 -9.29 -0.90
C SER A 167 11.43 -8.72 -0.58
N VAL A 168 10.37 -9.18 -1.27
CA VAL A 168 8.98 -8.78 -0.93
C VAL A 168 8.62 -9.19 0.48
N LYS A 169 8.88 -10.46 0.86
CA LYS A 169 8.61 -10.97 2.22
C LYS A 169 9.33 -10.14 3.28
N THR A 170 10.61 -9.85 3.06
CA THR A 170 11.42 -9.04 3.97
C THR A 170 10.87 -7.62 4.11
N ARG A 171 10.58 -6.95 2.98
CA ARG A 171 10.02 -5.59 2.99
C ARG A 171 8.65 -5.56 3.66
N LEU A 172 7.79 -6.52 3.37
CA LEU A 172 6.46 -6.63 3.98
C LEU A 172 6.54 -6.83 5.49
N HIS A 173 7.40 -7.75 5.94
CA HIS A 173 7.61 -8.00 7.38
C HIS A 173 8.02 -6.72 8.11
N ARG A 174 8.99 -6.00 7.59
CA ARG A 174 9.47 -4.74 8.15
C ARG A 174 8.41 -3.64 8.13
N ALA A 175 7.67 -3.51 7.02
CA ALA A 175 6.56 -2.57 6.91
C ALA A 175 5.48 -2.83 7.98
N ARG A 176 5.08 -4.10 8.15
CA ARG A 176 4.10 -4.50 9.17
C ARG A 176 4.58 -4.21 10.59
N LEU A 177 5.87 -4.43 10.89
CA LEU A 177 6.44 -4.09 12.18
C LEU A 177 6.36 -2.59 12.47
N ALA A 178 6.74 -1.74 11.51
CA ALA A 178 6.71 -0.29 11.67
C ALA A 178 5.26 0.23 11.85
N VAL A 179 4.31 -0.24 11.03
CA VAL A 179 2.89 0.11 11.18
C VAL A 179 2.36 -0.32 12.54
N ARG A 180 2.69 -1.54 12.97
CA ARG A 180 2.27 -2.07 14.27
C ARG A 180 2.74 -1.20 15.43
N GLN A 181 4.00 -0.76 15.42
CA GLN A 181 4.51 0.14 16.47
C GLN A 181 3.70 1.44 16.58
N LYS A 182 3.36 2.04 15.44
CA LYS A 182 2.53 3.24 15.42
C LYS A 182 1.13 2.98 16.00
N LEU A 183 0.54 1.84 15.65
CA LEU A 183 -0.77 1.43 16.18
C LEU A 183 -0.73 1.12 17.68
N ASP A 184 0.30 0.43 18.16
CA ASP A 184 0.46 0.14 19.60
C ASP A 184 0.57 1.44 20.41
N GLY A 185 1.28 2.45 19.89
CA GLY A 185 1.35 3.78 20.50
C GLY A 185 -0.03 4.45 20.63
N TYR A 186 -0.82 4.42 19.56
CA TYR A 186 -2.17 4.95 19.54
C TYR A 186 -3.10 4.22 20.53
N LEU A 187 -3.13 2.88 20.48
CA LEU A 187 -4.01 2.06 21.34
C LEU A 187 -3.70 2.23 22.83
N ARG A 188 -2.42 2.33 23.21
CA ARG A 188 -2.03 2.62 24.61
C ARG A 188 -2.47 4.03 25.05
N GLY A 189 -2.50 4.99 24.13
CA GLY A 189 -3.01 6.34 24.39
C GLY A 189 -4.53 6.33 24.67
N VAL A 190 -5.29 5.60 23.85
CA VAL A 190 -6.75 5.45 24.01
C VAL A 190 -7.09 4.76 25.34
N GLN A 191 -6.38 3.67 25.70
CA GLN A 191 -6.62 2.96 26.96
C GLN A 191 -6.33 3.82 28.19
N ARG A 192 -5.31 4.69 28.17
CA ARG A 192 -5.02 5.62 29.28
C ARG A 192 -6.06 6.71 29.40
N GLY A 193 -6.65 7.17 28.29
CA GLY A 193 -7.74 8.15 28.31
C GLY A 193 -9.04 7.58 28.87
N ALA A 194 -9.32 6.29 28.64
CA ALA A 194 -10.53 5.63 29.10
C ALA A 194 -10.51 5.28 30.62
N THR A 195 -9.33 5.19 31.22
CA THR A 195 -9.16 4.88 32.66
C THR A 195 -9.00 6.11 33.55
N GLY A 196 -9.01 7.32 32.96
CA GLY A 196 -8.77 8.60 33.66
C GLY A 196 -10.02 9.45 33.95
N ASN A 197 -11.24 8.90 33.78
CA ASN A 197 -12.48 9.65 34.04
C ASN A 197 -13.28 8.99 35.17
#